data_5d68fe9a4d1ec2736358f581d900a1e2
#
_entry.id   5d68fe9a4d1ec2736358f581d900a1e2
#
_cell.length_a   1.000
_cell.length_b   1.000
_cell.length_c   1.000
_cell.angle_alpha   90.00
_cell.angle_beta   90.00
_cell.angle_gamma   90.00
#
_symmetry.space_group_name_H-M   'P 1'
#
loop_
_entity.id
_entity.type
_entity.pdbx_description
1 polymer ?
#
loop_
_entity_poly.entity_id
_entity_poly.type
_entity_poly.pdbx_seq_one_letter_code
_entity_poly.pdbx_strand_id
1 'polypeptide(L)'
;RVVRGAAGMAGELGHVQIPLHGLLAEGQPLPTCNCGFVGDAESIASLTGIERNLLPYWLTRFENHELGRVGDPKQAAKLVRGYGEREDPLAMAIFEQQAMAIGRLFTIAANYSDPDTYFLGGGVVETTPTFRQWFLARVRHHTALRDEQARVATLALVPDLDMAGARGAAIAALEALQAPVRARTSL
;
A
#
# COMPACT_ATOMS: atom_id res chain seq x y z
N ARG A 1 -14.46 2.65 17.13
CA ARG A 1 -14.88 1.23 17.24
C ARG A 1 -14.22 0.42 16.14
N VAL A 2 -13.62 -0.72 16.50
CA VAL A 2 -13.02 -1.64 15.53
C VAL A 2 -14.12 -2.28 14.67
N VAL A 3 -14.01 -2.18 13.35
CA VAL A 3 -14.89 -2.82 12.38
C VAL A 3 -14.31 -4.22 12.07
N ARG A 4 -15.08 -5.27 12.26
CA ARG A 4 -14.61 -6.66 12.08
C ARG A 4 -15.14 -7.33 10.82
N GLY A 5 -16.35 -6.98 10.38
CA GLY A 5 -17.06 -7.70 9.32
C GLY A 5 -17.57 -9.08 9.75
N ALA A 6 -18.32 -9.73 8.88
CA ALA A 6 -18.94 -11.03 9.16
C ALA A 6 -17.91 -12.16 9.35
N ALA A 7 -16.85 -12.17 8.54
CA ALA A 7 -15.77 -13.16 8.57
C ALA A 7 -14.49 -12.65 9.24
N GLY A 8 -14.52 -11.47 9.89
CA GLY A 8 -13.32 -10.85 10.45
C GLY A 8 -12.40 -10.19 9.42
N MET A 9 -12.84 -10.06 8.17
CA MET A 9 -12.04 -9.57 7.03
C MET A 9 -12.33 -8.10 6.67
N ALA A 10 -12.99 -7.35 7.55
CA ALA A 10 -13.20 -5.93 7.30
C ALA A 10 -11.86 -5.18 7.30
N GLY A 11 -11.64 -4.38 6.28
CA GLY A 11 -10.40 -3.60 6.12
C GLY A 11 -9.37 -4.23 5.19
N GLU A 12 -9.62 -5.41 4.62
CA GLU A 12 -8.76 -6.04 3.60
C GLU A 12 -8.81 -5.30 2.25
N LEU A 13 -8.63 -3.98 2.31
CA LEU A 13 -8.70 -3.11 1.13
C LEU A 13 -7.55 -3.35 0.15
N GLY A 14 -6.45 -3.95 0.59
CA GLY A 14 -5.35 -4.35 -0.29
C GLY A 14 -5.79 -5.31 -1.39
N HIS A 15 -6.82 -6.12 -1.13
CA HIS A 15 -7.37 -7.08 -2.09
C HIS A 15 -8.50 -6.53 -2.97
N VAL A 16 -8.74 -5.22 -2.93
CA VAL A 16 -9.65 -4.58 -3.87
C VAL A 16 -8.96 -4.42 -5.22
N GLN A 17 -9.63 -4.87 -6.29
CA GLN A 17 -9.18 -4.63 -7.65
C GLN A 17 -9.23 -3.13 -7.94
N ILE A 18 -8.11 -2.58 -8.43
CA ILE A 18 -7.98 -1.17 -8.77
C ILE A 18 -7.94 -0.99 -10.29
N PRO A 19 -8.36 0.17 -10.83
CA PRO A 19 -8.18 0.45 -12.24
C PRO A 19 -6.69 0.39 -12.63
N LEU A 20 -6.34 -0.38 -13.66
CA LEU A 20 -4.94 -0.56 -14.09
C LEU A 20 -4.54 0.34 -15.27
N HIS A 21 -5.52 0.97 -15.95
CA HIS A 21 -5.25 1.85 -17.07
C HIS A 21 -4.34 3.02 -16.68
N GLY A 22 -3.23 3.20 -17.39
CA GLY A 22 -2.23 4.24 -17.09
C GLY A 22 -1.40 4.01 -15.81
N LEU A 23 -1.63 2.89 -15.09
CA LEU A 23 -0.77 2.47 -13.98
C LEU A 23 0.31 1.51 -14.50
N LEU A 24 -0.08 0.53 -15.31
CA LEU A 24 0.86 -0.39 -15.91
C LEU A 24 1.52 0.29 -17.12
N ALA A 25 2.81 0.06 -17.26
CA ALA A 25 3.57 0.45 -18.44
C ALA A 25 3.20 -0.46 -19.64
N GLU A 26 3.51 0.00 -20.85
CA GLU A 26 3.24 -0.77 -22.07
C GLU A 26 3.94 -2.14 -22.04
N GLY A 27 3.17 -3.19 -22.28
CA GLY A 27 3.66 -4.57 -22.27
C GLY A 27 3.91 -5.15 -20.87
N GLN A 28 3.58 -4.42 -19.81
CA GLN A 28 3.69 -4.95 -18.44
C GLN A 28 2.60 -5.99 -18.19
N PRO A 29 2.96 -7.21 -17.72
CA PRO A 29 2.00 -8.23 -17.37
C PRO A 29 1.03 -7.78 -16.27
N LEU A 30 -0.19 -8.33 -16.28
CA LEU A 30 -1.14 -8.11 -15.20
C LEU A 30 -0.56 -8.61 -13.87
N PRO A 31 -0.51 -7.77 -12.84
CA PRO A 31 0.04 -8.15 -11.55
C PRO A 31 -0.85 -9.14 -10.83
N THR A 32 -0.24 -10.16 -10.24
CA THR A 32 -0.92 -11.22 -9.48
C THR A 32 -0.58 -11.12 -8.00
N CYS A 33 -1.60 -11.26 -7.16
CA CYS A 33 -1.45 -11.29 -5.71
C CYS A 33 -1.20 -12.72 -5.19
N ASN A 34 -0.60 -12.83 -4.00
CA ASN A 34 -0.45 -14.12 -3.30
C ASN A 34 -1.77 -14.82 -2.99
N CYS A 35 -2.86 -14.07 -2.82
CA CYS A 35 -4.19 -14.62 -2.60
C CYS A 35 -4.83 -15.22 -3.86
N GLY A 36 -4.20 -15.07 -5.03
CA GLY A 36 -4.70 -15.52 -6.33
C GLY A 36 -5.50 -14.47 -7.11
N PHE A 37 -5.75 -13.29 -6.55
CA PHE A 37 -6.40 -12.19 -7.26
C PHE A 37 -5.44 -11.54 -8.25
N VAL A 38 -6.01 -10.95 -9.28
CA VAL A 38 -5.29 -10.25 -10.35
C VAL A 38 -5.69 -8.78 -10.33
N GLY A 39 -4.69 -7.88 -10.31
CA GLY A 39 -4.93 -6.44 -10.38
C GLY A 39 -5.50 -5.82 -9.11
N ASP A 40 -5.33 -6.46 -7.97
CA ASP A 40 -5.63 -5.85 -6.67
C ASP A 40 -4.51 -4.88 -6.26
N ALA A 41 -4.80 -4.01 -5.29
CA ALA A 41 -3.85 -3.01 -4.85
C ALA A 41 -2.57 -3.63 -4.26
N GLU A 42 -2.69 -4.74 -3.53
CA GLU A 42 -1.57 -5.42 -2.89
C GLU A 42 -0.61 -6.05 -3.90
N SER A 43 -1.11 -6.52 -5.05
CA SER A 43 -0.27 -7.05 -6.11
C SER A 43 0.76 -6.04 -6.66
N ILE A 44 0.57 -4.76 -6.35
CA ILE A 44 1.45 -3.65 -6.74
C ILE A 44 2.07 -2.98 -5.51
N ALA A 45 1.26 -2.62 -4.50
CA ALA A 45 1.66 -1.78 -3.38
C ALA A 45 2.31 -2.55 -2.22
N SER A 46 2.76 -3.78 -2.42
CA SER A 46 3.44 -4.57 -1.40
C SER A 46 4.88 -4.91 -1.79
N LEU A 47 5.68 -5.39 -0.81
CA LEU A 47 7.00 -5.94 -1.09
C LEU A 47 6.93 -7.14 -2.04
N THR A 48 5.91 -7.99 -1.90
CA THR A 48 5.69 -9.13 -2.80
C THR A 48 5.29 -8.65 -4.19
N GLY A 49 4.54 -7.55 -4.29
CA GLY A 49 4.24 -6.88 -5.56
C GLY A 49 5.51 -6.40 -6.26
N ILE A 50 6.46 -5.83 -5.53
CA ILE A 50 7.79 -5.49 -6.09
C ILE A 50 8.48 -6.76 -6.57
N GLU A 51 8.60 -7.77 -5.71
CA GLU A 51 9.33 -9.01 -5.97
C GLU A 51 8.83 -9.74 -7.23
N ARG A 52 7.51 -9.90 -7.35
CA ARG A 52 6.91 -10.78 -8.35
C ARG A 52 6.44 -10.08 -9.62
N ASN A 53 6.01 -8.83 -9.50
CA ASN A 53 5.33 -8.14 -10.60
C ASN A 53 6.12 -6.94 -11.13
N LEU A 54 6.63 -6.06 -10.25
CA LEU A 54 7.21 -4.80 -10.70
C LEU A 54 8.69 -4.94 -11.07
N LEU A 55 9.52 -5.44 -10.14
CA LEU A 55 10.96 -5.52 -10.36
C LEU A 55 11.34 -6.40 -11.56
N PRO A 56 10.76 -7.61 -11.78
CA PRO A 56 11.08 -8.42 -12.95
C PRO A 56 10.77 -7.69 -14.26
N TYR A 57 9.65 -6.98 -14.34
CA TYR A 57 9.31 -6.19 -15.52
C TYR A 57 10.28 -5.03 -15.74
N TRP A 58 10.54 -4.23 -14.70
CA TRP A 58 11.42 -3.07 -14.84
C TRP A 58 12.87 -3.46 -15.16
N LEU A 59 13.35 -4.61 -14.71
CA LEU A 59 14.65 -5.14 -15.08
C LEU A 59 14.75 -5.44 -16.59
N THR A 60 13.66 -5.73 -17.30
CA THR A 60 13.68 -5.85 -18.77
C THR A 60 13.88 -4.51 -19.48
N ARG A 61 13.60 -3.40 -18.80
CA ARG A 61 13.79 -2.03 -19.31
C ARG A 61 15.13 -1.42 -18.88
N PHE A 62 15.73 -1.98 -17.84
CA PHE A 62 17.02 -1.57 -17.27
C PHE A 62 17.96 -2.79 -17.19
N GLU A 63 18.27 -3.39 -18.32
CA GLU A 63 18.95 -4.70 -18.46
C GLU A 63 20.27 -4.82 -17.69
N ASN A 64 21.02 -3.73 -17.51
CA ASN A 64 22.31 -3.75 -16.82
C ASN A 64 22.22 -3.32 -15.35
N HIS A 65 21.01 -3.17 -14.79
CA HIS A 65 20.84 -2.72 -13.43
C HIS A 65 21.39 -3.74 -12.42
N GLU A 66 22.04 -3.26 -11.34
CA GLU A 66 22.68 -4.09 -10.33
C GLU A 66 21.69 -5.05 -9.62
N LEU A 67 20.43 -4.62 -9.43
CA LEU A 67 19.38 -5.47 -8.84
C LEU A 67 19.13 -6.75 -9.65
N GLY A 68 19.37 -6.74 -10.95
CA GLY A 68 19.26 -7.93 -11.79
C GLY A 68 20.35 -8.99 -11.53
N ARG A 69 21.42 -8.63 -10.82
CA ARG A 69 22.51 -9.54 -10.44
C ARG A 69 22.32 -10.14 -9.04
N VAL A 70 21.30 -9.70 -8.29
CA VAL A 70 20.97 -10.24 -6.97
C VAL A 70 20.26 -11.58 -7.15
N GLY A 71 20.89 -12.67 -6.71
CA GLY A 71 20.38 -14.04 -6.94
C GLY A 71 19.06 -14.36 -6.20
N ASP A 72 18.76 -13.67 -5.11
CA ASP A 72 17.49 -13.81 -4.36
C ASP A 72 16.51 -12.69 -4.73
N PRO A 73 15.37 -12.99 -5.40
CA PRO A 73 14.38 -12.00 -5.80
C PRO A 73 13.81 -11.18 -4.62
N LYS A 74 13.58 -11.83 -3.49
CA LYS A 74 13.08 -11.16 -2.28
C LYS A 74 14.09 -10.17 -1.71
N GLN A 75 15.37 -10.53 -1.73
CA GLN A 75 16.44 -9.63 -1.33
C GLN A 75 16.58 -8.46 -2.31
N ALA A 76 16.51 -8.72 -3.62
CA ALA A 76 16.51 -7.68 -4.64
C ALA A 76 15.36 -6.68 -4.41
N ALA A 77 14.14 -7.18 -4.16
CA ALA A 77 12.98 -6.34 -3.87
C ALA A 77 13.16 -5.44 -2.64
N LYS A 78 13.78 -5.97 -1.57
CA LYS A 78 14.10 -5.17 -0.36
C LYS A 78 15.10 -4.06 -0.63
N LEU A 79 16.04 -4.28 -1.53
CA LEU A 79 17.06 -3.30 -1.89
C LEU A 79 16.50 -2.15 -2.73
N VAL A 80 15.37 -2.31 -3.44
CA VAL A 80 14.74 -1.28 -4.27
C VAL A 80 14.56 0.03 -3.49
N ARG A 81 14.20 -0.03 -2.21
CA ARG A 81 14.05 1.16 -1.36
C ARG A 81 15.33 2.00 -1.30
N GLY A 82 16.47 1.40 -1.04
CA GLY A 82 17.74 2.12 -0.98
C GLY A 82 18.15 2.73 -2.33
N TYR A 83 17.71 2.16 -3.45
CA TYR A 83 17.85 2.76 -4.77
C TYR A 83 16.89 3.94 -4.94
N GLY A 84 15.64 3.85 -4.48
CA GLY A 84 14.69 4.97 -4.49
C GLY A 84 15.18 6.17 -3.70
N GLU A 85 15.83 5.95 -2.54
CA GLU A 85 16.44 7.02 -1.73
C GLU A 85 17.56 7.77 -2.44
N ARG A 86 18.16 7.17 -3.48
CA ARG A 86 19.17 7.76 -4.36
C ARG A 86 18.60 8.23 -5.70
N GLU A 87 17.27 8.27 -5.80
CA GLU A 87 16.56 8.69 -7.01
C GLU A 87 16.89 7.85 -8.26
N ASP A 88 17.20 6.57 -8.06
CA ASP A 88 17.48 5.63 -9.14
C ASP A 88 16.26 5.47 -10.05
N PRO A 89 16.41 5.61 -11.39
CA PRO A 89 15.28 5.62 -12.31
C PRO A 89 14.41 4.36 -12.28
N LEU A 90 15.01 3.16 -12.12
CA LEU A 90 14.26 1.91 -12.02
C LEU A 90 13.41 1.90 -10.75
N ALA A 91 14.03 2.24 -9.61
CA ALA A 91 13.35 2.27 -8.33
C ALA A 91 12.24 3.33 -8.29
N MET A 92 12.51 4.52 -8.86
CA MET A 92 11.51 5.58 -8.96
C MET A 92 10.31 5.18 -9.80
N ALA A 93 10.50 4.42 -10.90
CA ALA A 93 9.40 3.90 -11.70
C ALA A 93 8.54 2.89 -10.90
N ILE A 94 9.17 2.00 -10.13
CA ILE A 94 8.48 1.07 -9.23
C ILE A 94 7.65 1.83 -8.19
N PHE A 95 8.25 2.79 -7.50
CA PHE A 95 7.55 3.54 -6.45
C PHE A 95 6.48 4.46 -6.99
N GLU A 96 6.61 4.96 -8.22
CA GLU A 96 5.53 5.69 -8.89
C GLU A 96 4.30 4.80 -9.11
N GLN A 97 4.49 3.57 -9.57
CA GLN A 97 3.39 2.61 -9.71
C GLN A 97 2.76 2.25 -8.36
N GLN A 98 3.56 2.10 -7.30
CA GLN A 98 3.04 1.88 -5.95
C GLN A 98 2.24 3.08 -5.44
N ALA A 99 2.74 4.28 -5.62
CA ALA A 99 2.04 5.51 -5.22
C ALA A 99 0.72 5.66 -5.96
N MET A 100 0.70 5.33 -7.26
CA MET A 100 -0.52 5.35 -8.07
C MET A 100 -1.54 4.29 -7.59
N ALA A 101 -1.09 3.08 -7.27
CA ALA A 101 -1.96 2.02 -6.74
C ALA A 101 -2.60 2.43 -5.41
N ILE A 102 -1.81 2.98 -4.49
CA ILE A 102 -2.29 3.47 -3.19
C ILE A 102 -3.26 4.65 -3.38
N GLY A 103 -2.94 5.60 -4.25
CA GLY A 103 -3.82 6.74 -4.54
C GLY A 103 -5.18 6.31 -5.07
N ARG A 104 -5.21 5.31 -5.97
CA ARG A 104 -6.47 4.72 -6.46
C ARG A 104 -7.25 4.00 -5.38
N LEU A 105 -6.55 3.27 -4.51
CA LEU A 105 -7.18 2.65 -3.35
C LEU A 105 -7.79 3.69 -2.41
N PHE A 106 -7.10 4.80 -2.17
CA PHE A 106 -7.63 5.91 -1.37
C PHE A 106 -8.85 6.56 -2.04
N THR A 107 -8.86 6.70 -3.36
CA THR A 107 -10.04 7.14 -4.11
C THR A 107 -11.23 6.20 -3.91
N ILE A 108 -11.01 4.88 -3.92
CA ILE A 108 -12.06 3.89 -3.66
C ILE A 108 -12.55 4.03 -2.21
N ALA A 109 -11.63 4.13 -1.24
CA ALA A 109 -11.96 4.30 0.18
C ALA A 109 -12.75 5.60 0.42
N ALA A 110 -12.39 6.70 -0.25
CA ALA A 110 -13.11 7.97 -0.20
C ALA A 110 -14.56 7.82 -0.62
N ASN A 111 -14.81 7.12 -1.72
CA ASN A 111 -16.17 6.93 -2.23
C ASN A 111 -16.98 5.88 -1.46
N TYR A 112 -16.31 5.00 -0.71
CA TYR A 112 -16.96 3.94 0.06
C TYR A 112 -17.29 4.36 1.50
N SER A 113 -16.36 5.02 2.19
CA SER A 113 -16.45 5.29 3.63
C SER A 113 -16.21 6.74 4.05
N ASP A 114 -15.83 7.61 3.08
CA ASP A 114 -15.61 9.05 3.26
C ASP A 114 -14.78 9.39 4.50
N PRO A 115 -13.56 8.84 4.66
CA PRO A 115 -12.73 9.11 5.81
C PRO A 115 -12.13 10.53 5.74
N ASP A 116 -11.98 11.17 6.88
CA ASP A 116 -11.28 12.46 7.01
C ASP A 116 -9.77 12.33 7.03
N THR A 117 -9.26 11.14 7.36
CA THR A 117 -7.81 10.91 7.47
C THR A 117 -7.39 9.57 6.86
N TYR A 118 -6.38 9.63 5.99
CA TYR A 118 -5.72 8.49 5.39
C TYR A 118 -4.32 8.37 5.97
N PHE A 119 -4.02 7.26 6.62
CA PHE A 119 -2.69 7.00 7.15
C PHE A 119 -1.88 6.10 6.22
N LEU A 120 -0.68 6.54 5.86
CA LEU A 120 0.28 5.75 5.09
C LEU A 120 1.37 5.24 6.03
N GLY A 121 1.60 3.93 5.99
CA GLY A 121 2.61 3.24 6.80
C GLY A 121 3.34 2.15 6.01
N GLY A 122 4.16 1.38 6.71
CA GLY A 122 4.92 0.27 6.13
C GLY A 122 6.31 0.67 5.62
N GLY A 123 7.08 -0.31 5.17
CA GLY A 123 8.50 -0.16 4.85
C GLY A 123 8.83 0.94 3.82
N VAL A 124 7.89 1.32 2.97
CA VAL A 124 8.09 2.37 1.97
C VAL A 124 8.25 3.78 2.59
N VAL A 125 7.72 3.98 3.81
CA VAL A 125 7.84 5.27 4.52
C VAL A 125 8.92 5.26 5.61
N GLU A 126 9.53 4.12 5.88
CA GLU A 126 10.73 3.95 6.73
C GLU A 126 12.00 4.29 5.95
N THR A 127 12.07 5.50 5.43
CA THR A 127 13.11 5.96 4.52
C THR A 127 13.59 7.36 4.87
N THR A 128 14.48 7.92 4.03
CA THR A 128 14.92 9.31 4.17
C THR A 128 13.73 10.28 4.08
N PRO A 129 13.77 11.40 4.81
CA PRO A 129 12.69 12.39 4.78
C PRO A 129 12.35 12.89 3.37
N THR A 130 13.35 13.07 2.51
CA THR A 130 13.17 13.54 1.13
C THR A 130 12.37 12.54 0.30
N PHE A 131 12.78 11.28 0.28
CA PHE A 131 12.08 10.24 -0.47
C PHE A 131 10.65 10.04 0.06
N ARG A 132 10.49 10.02 1.38
CA ARG A 132 9.18 9.88 2.02
C ARG A 132 8.22 11.02 1.65
N GLN A 133 8.69 12.27 1.63
CA GLN A 133 7.89 13.42 1.20
C GLN A 133 7.51 13.31 -0.27
N TRP A 134 8.44 12.93 -1.12
CA TRP A 134 8.18 12.67 -2.53
C TRP A 134 7.08 11.60 -2.69
N PHE A 135 7.23 10.46 -2.03
CA PHE A 135 6.26 9.36 -2.13
C PHE A 135 4.85 9.78 -1.67
N LEU A 136 4.75 10.48 -0.54
CA LEU A 136 3.47 11.05 -0.07
C LEU A 136 2.84 12.02 -1.08
N ALA A 137 3.66 12.89 -1.68
CA ALA A 137 3.19 13.82 -2.70
C ALA A 137 2.66 13.07 -3.94
N ARG A 138 3.33 11.97 -4.35
CA ARG A 138 2.85 11.12 -5.45
C ARG A 138 1.56 10.40 -5.11
N VAL A 139 1.44 9.81 -3.92
CA VAL A 139 0.18 9.20 -3.46
C VAL A 139 -0.95 10.23 -3.49
N ARG A 140 -0.73 11.43 -2.94
CA ARG A 140 -1.72 12.51 -2.96
C ARG A 140 -2.11 12.91 -4.39
N HIS A 141 -1.14 13.03 -5.29
CA HIS A 141 -1.37 13.36 -6.70
C HIS A 141 -2.31 12.34 -7.39
N HIS A 142 -2.17 11.06 -7.04
CA HIS A 142 -2.97 9.98 -7.61
C HIS A 142 -4.26 9.67 -6.86
N THR A 143 -4.54 10.39 -5.77
CA THR A 143 -5.79 10.26 -5.02
C THR A 143 -6.82 11.27 -5.57
N ALA A 144 -7.82 10.76 -6.29
CA ALA A 144 -8.89 11.58 -6.83
C ALA A 144 -10.01 11.74 -5.79
N LEU A 145 -10.13 12.94 -5.23
CA LEU A 145 -11.18 13.32 -4.29
C LEU A 145 -12.11 14.33 -4.94
N ARG A 146 -13.39 14.34 -4.52
CA ARG A 146 -14.31 15.43 -4.82
C ARG A 146 -13.92 16.67 -4.02
N ASP A 147 -14.34 17.83 -4.47
CA ASP A 147 -13.98 19.11 -3.80
C ASP A 147 -14.36 19.13 -2.33
N GLU A 148 -15.50 18.57 -1.95
CA GLU A 148 -15.96 18.49 -0.56
C GLU A 148 -15.03 17.61 0.28
N GLN A 149 -14.62 16.47 -0.26
CA GLN A 149 -13.70 15.55 0.39
C GLN A 149 -12.28 16.15 0.49
N ALA A 150 -11.80 16.78 -0.58
CA ALA A 150 -10.47 17.38 -0.62
C ALA A 150 -10.26 18.51 0.40
N ARG A 151 -11.35 19.21 0.80
CA ARG A 151 -11.29 20.27 1.81
C ARG A 151 -11.08 19.76 3.24
N VAL A 152 -11.44 18.53 3.52
CA VAL A 152 -11.41 17.94 4.87
C VAL A 152 -10.40 16.79 4.99
N ALA A 153 -10.10 16.12 3.88
CA ALA A 153 -9.24 14.95 3.88
C ALA A 153 -7.77 15.29 4.19
N THR A 154 -7.19 14.53 5.08
CA THR A 154 -5.78 14.60 5.43
C THR A 154 -5.07 13.29 5.06
N LEU A 155 -3.94 13.40 4.33
CA LEU A 155 -3.03 12.28 4.11
C LEU A 155 -1.83 12.46 5.04
N ALA A 156 -1.65 11.52 5.96
CA ALA A 156 -0.62 11.55 6.98
C ALA A 156 0.19 10.26 7.05
N LEU A 157 1.36 10.33 7.67
CA LEU A 157 2.11 9.13 8.03
C LEU A 157 1.54 8.52 9.32
N VAL A 158 1.60 7.19 9.41
CA VAL A 158 1.33 6.48 10.66
C VAL A 158 2.37 6.95 11.70
N PRO A 159 1.95 7.55 12.82
CA PRO A 159 2.88 7.97 13.87
C PRO A 159 3.45 6.73 14.57
N ASP A 160 4.74 6.75 14.86
CA ASP A 160 5.44 5.69 15.60
C ASP A 160 5.12 4.29 15.02
N LEU A 161 5.52 4.12 13.76
CA LEU A 161 5.15 2.99 12.91
C LEU A 161 5.49 1.64 13.54
N ASP A 162 6.66 1.53 14.21
CA ASP A 162 7.12 0.31 14.89
C ASP A 162 6.12 -0.19 15.93
N MET A 163 5.43 0.73 16.60
CA MET A 163 4.47 0.42 17.66
C MET A 163 3.02 0.42 17.20
N ALA A 164 2.74 0.82 15.97
CA ALA A 164 1.36 1.02 15.49
C ALA A 164 0.52 -0.27 15.58
N GLY A 165 1.08 -1.41 15.18
CA GLY A 165 0.43 -2.72 15.26
C GLY A 165 0.14 -3.15 16.71
N ALA A 166 1.13 -3.01 17.60
CA ALA A 166 0.98 -3.35 19.02
C ALA A 166 -0.06 -2.46 19.71
N ARG A 167 -0.07 -1.16 19.42
CA ARG A 167 -1.10 -0.23 19.94
C ARG A 167 -2.49 -0.60 19.44
N GLY A 168 -2.63 -0.88 18.14
CA GLY A 168 -3.90 -1.31 17.57
C GLY A 168 -4.44 -2.57 18.24
N ALA A 169 -3.59 -3.57 18.46
CA ALA A 169 -3.95 -4.80 19.16
C ALA A 169 -4.35 -4.54 20.62
N ALA A 170 -3.61 -3.68 21.34
CA ALA A 170 -3.94 -3.30 22.72
C ALA A 170 -5.29 -2.58 22.82
N ILE A 171 -5.56 -1.63 21.92
CA ILE A 171 -6.86 -0.92 21.85
C ILE A 171 -7.99 -1.91 21.59
N ALA A 172 -7.83 -2.81 20.62
CA ALA A 172 -8.84 -3.82 20.29
C ALA A 172 -9.12 -4.76 21.47
N ALA A 173 -8.08 -5.14 22.23
CA ALA A 173 -8.23 -5.96 23.45
C ALA A 173 -8.97 -5.21 24.55
N LEU A 174 -8.65 -3.94 24.79
CA LEU A 174 -9.35 -3.10 25.79
C LEU A 174 -10.83 -2.91 25.44
N GLU A 175 -11.14 -2.62 24.16
CA GLU A 175 -12.54 -2.52 23.70
C GLU A 175 -13.29 -3.84 23.89
N ALA A 176 -12.63 -4.99 23.64
CA ALA A 176 -13.26 -6.30 23.86
C ALA A 176 -13.54 -6.61 25.32
N LEU A 177 -12.67 -6.17 26.24
CA LEU A 177 -12.88 -6.32 27.69
C LEU A 177 -13.97 -5.39 28.21
N GLN A 178 -14.13 -4.21 27.66
CA GLN A 178 -15.14 -3.23 28.07
C GLN A 178 -16.51 -3.49 27.42
N ALA A 179 -16.57 -4.31 26.38
CA ALA A 179 -17.84 -4.66 25.75
C ALA A 179 -18.70 -5.47 26.72
N PRO A 180 -19.99 -5.12 26.94
CA PRO A 180 -20.89 -5.91 27.77
C PRO A 180 -20.95 -7.35 27.21
N VAL A 181 -20.87 -8.34 28.09
CA VAL A 181 -21.00 -9.76 27.73
C VAL A 181 -22.35 -9.94 27.04
N ARG A 182 -22.36 -9.86 25.70
CA ARG A 182 -23.52 -10.32 24.95
C ARG A 182 -23.55 -11.83 25.10
N ALA A 183 -24.60 -12.35 25.69
CA ALA A 183 -24.88 -13.76 25.72
C ALA A 183 -24.60 -14.30 24.30
N ARG A 184 -23.69 -15.27 24.18
CA ARG A 184 -23.47 -16.03 22.95
C ARG A 184 -24.75 -16.81 22.70
N THR A 185 -25.70 -16.22 22.00
CA THR A 185 -26.77 -16.97 21.38
C THR A 185 -26.10 -17.76 20.25
N SER A 186 -25.89 -19.04 20.54
CA SER A 186 -25.62 -20.07 19.55
C SER A 186 -26.67 -19.98 18.45
N LEU A 187 -26.22 -19.76 17.22
CA LEU A 187 -26.90 -20.20 16.01
C LEU A 187 -26.31 -21.52 15.59
#